data_1d801129d9ff6dff6902c563a08d69cf
#
_entry.id   1d801129d9ff6dff6902c563a08d69cf
#
_cell.length_a   1.000
_cell.length_b   1.000
_cell.length_c   1.000
_cell.angle_alpha   90.00
_cell.angle_beta   90.00
_cell.angle_gamma   90.00
#
_symmetry.space_group_name_H-M   'P 1'
#
loop_
_entity.id
_entity.type
_entity.pdbx_description
1 polymer ?
#
loop_
_entity_poly.entity_id
_entity_poly.type
_entity_poly.pdbx_seq_one_letter_code
_entity_poly.pdbx_strand_id
1 'polypeptide(L)'
;MKKTYITTMPNHIGAFLKASECFAALGVNITRVSYNKAVDSHTLFIDAEGSEAQLRAADAQLEQIGYLKNGDDDKGIVLVEFHLRDVPGSVTEVLRIISDHHLNISYMSSQENGSAYQAFKMGLFVEDERVLRSFLARVEAVCPVRVIDYNHSEKVYDNSIFYRSFVSGLMQTLALPEACRDTLLVDSNRIMQMLDEKGQSPYKTFESVSRFAELLSVCRGGAFAPRITRHRVAEDAQVILIEPPCGSNTIILQSGGETLFIDCGYALYRQEMEAIFRQLLPDWDGMRKRILITHADVDHCGLLPLFDEVLASEKSRECLALEHAGKPGFREQNPIHRPYISICKTLTGYAPPDPEKVQGLWDAPGEPRAPLTQMGFFRFGELEFEVYQGAGGHLAGETVLIDFAHHVAFTGDIYVNVHGMTREQSAYNQYAPVLMTSVDTDPALCAEERRAIMQRLGVGPWQIFGAHGMKKDYQVALEK
;
A
#
# COMPACT_ATOMS: atom_id res chain seq x y z
N MET A 1 -24.25 -8.29 -6.49
CA MET A 1 -22.78 -8.20 -6.63
C MET A 1 -22.42 -6.91 -7.33
N LYS A 2 -21.25 -6.33 -7.00
CA LYS A 2 -20.70 -5.18 -7.73
C LYS A 2 -19.55 -5.66 -8.61
N LYS A 3 -19.47 -5.11 -9.83
CA LYS A 3 -18.40 -5.37 -10.79
C LYS A 3 -17.99 -4.06 -11.46
N THR A 4 -16.68 -3.85 -11.62
CA THR A 4 -16.13 -2.74 -12.40
C THR A 4 -15.72 -3.24 -13.77
N TYR A 5 -16.23 -2.60 -14.80
CA TYR A 5 -15.82 -2.80 -16.19
C TYR A 5 -14.76 -1.76 -16.55
N ILE A 6 -13.64 -2.21 -17.08
CA ILE A 6 -12.60 -1.38 -17.66
C ILE A 6 -12.64 -1.64 -19.15
N THR A 7 -13.03 -0.63 -19.93
CA THR A 7 -13.29 -0.81 -21.35
C THR A 7 -12.83 0.42 -22.15
N THR A 8 -12.89 0.32 -23.46
CA THR A 8 -12.55 1.42 -24.34
C THR A 8 -13.84 2.13 -24.79
N MET A 9 -13.89 3.45 -24.64
CA MET A 9 -15.01 4.26 -25.14
C MET A 9 -14.83 4.47 -26.67
N PRO A 10 -15.72 3.96 -27.52
CA PRO A 10 -15.67 4.24 -28.94
C PRO A 10 -15.84 5.75 -29.23
N ASN A 11 -15.05 6.29 -30.15
CA ASN A 11 -15.06 7.73 -30.48
C ASN A 11 -16.17 8.08 -31.45
N HIS A 12 -17.43 7.94 -31.04
CA HIS A 12 -18.60 8.37 -31.84
C HIS A 12 -19.74 8.82 -30.95
N ILE A 13 -20.62 9.64 -31.50
CA ILE A 13 -21.83 10.15 -30.81
C ILE A 13 -22.71 8.96 -30.39
N GLY A 14 -23.16 8.95 -29.11
CA GLY A 14 -24.02 7.91 -28.57
C GLY A 14 -23.29 6.63 -28.15
N ALA A 15 -21.95 6.62 -28.17
CA ALA A 15 -21.20 5.44 -27.74
C ALA A 15 -21.65 4.95 -26.36
N PHE A 16 -21.61 5.77 -25.32
CA PHE A 16 -22.01 5.35 -23.99
C PHE A 16 -23.51 4.98 -23.89
N LEU A 17 -24.37 5.55 -24.72
CA LEU A 17 -25.78 5.19 -24.76
C LEU A 17 -25.98 3.69 -25.02
N LYS A 18 -25.27 3.13 -26.00
CA LYS A 18 -25.35 1.69 -26.34
C LYS A 18 -24.94 0.81 -25.17
N ALA A 19 -23.87 1.15 -24.45
CA ALA A 19 -23.45 0.41 -23.27
C ALA A 19 -24.50 0.50 -22.15
N SER A 20 -25.04 1.71 -21.90
CA SER A 20 -26.07 1.92 -20.86
C SER A 20 -27.37 1.18 -21.18
N GLU A 21 -27.79 1.11 -22.45
CA GLU A 21 -28.93 0.33 -22.90
C GLU A 21 -28.76 -1.17 -22.66
N CYS A 22 -27.55 -1.71 -22.83
CA CYS A 22 -27.26 -3.11 -22.50
C CYS A 22 -27.44 -3.39 -21.00
N PHE A 23 -26.93 -2.54 -20.13
CA PHE A 23 -27.11 -2.69 -18.69
C PHE A 23 -28.59 -2.54 -18.29
N ALA A 24 -29.29 -1.57 -18.83
CA ALA A 24 -30.71 -1.35 -18.56
C ALA A 24 -31.57 -2.53 -19.01
N ALA A 25 -31.34 -3.09 -20.19
CA ALA A 25 -32.07 -4.26 -20.73
C ALA A 25 -31.92 -5.50 -19.84
N LEU A 26 -30.80 -5.63 -19.14
CA LEU A 26 -30.51 -6.75 -18.23
C LEU A 26 -30.90 -6.44 -16.78
N GLY A 27 -31.45 -5.27 -16.49
CA GLY A 27 -31.79 -4.83 -15.13
C GLY A 27 -30.55 -4.66 -14.24
N VAL A 28 -29.39 -4.36 -14.83
CA VAL A 28 -28.15 -4.05 -14.13
C VAL A 28 -28.08 -2.55 -13.86
N ASN A 29 -27.84 -2.18 -12.61
CA ASN A 29 -27.74 -0.76 -12.22
C ASN A 29 -26.29 -0.27 -12.40
N ILE A 30 -26.10 0.81 -13.12
CA ILE A 30 -24.81 1.52 -13.20
C ILE A 30 -24.71 2.42 -11.99
N THR A 31 -23.75 2.16 -11.11
CA THR A 31 -23.55 2.92 -9.86
C THR A 31 -22.51 4.02 -10.00
N ARG A 32 -21.59 3.89 -10.96
CA ARG A 32 -20.55 4.89 -11.26
C ARG A 32 -20.10 4.77 -12.71
N VAL A 33 -19.79 5.90 -13.31
CA VAL A 33 -19.10 5.99 -14.58
C VAL A 33 -17.94 6.97 -14.45
N SER A 34 -16.79 6.62 -14.99
CA SER A 34 -15.65 7.51 -15.07
C SER A 34 -15.06 7.44 -16.49
N TYR A 35 -15.06 8.58 -17.13
CA TYR A 35 -14.42 8.81 -18.43
C TYR A 35 -13.85 10.22 -18.43
N ASN A 36 -12.54 10.34 -18.49
CA ASN A 36 -11.89 11.64 -18.52
C ASN A 36 -11.01 11.75 -19.77
N LYS A 37 -11.53 12.43 -20.79
CA LYS A 37 -10.88 12.58 -22.09
C LYS A 37 -9.53 13.33 -21.99
N ALA A 38 -9.37 14.18 -20.99
CA ALA A 38 -8.13 14.91 -20.77
C ALA A 38 -7.02 14.05 -20.17
N VAL A 39 -7.40 12.99 -19.45
CA VAL A 39 -6.47 12.05 -18.79
C VAL A 39 -6.20 10.83 -19.65
N ASP A 40 -7.26 10.21 -20.15
CA ASP A 40 -7.22 9.05 -21.05
C ASP A 40 -8.46 9.08 -21.93
N SER A 41 -8.28 9.39 -23.21
CA SER A 41 -9.37 9.61 -24.14
C SER A 41 -10.19 8.36 -24.47
N HIS A 42 -9.77 7.19 -24.00
CA HIS A 42 -10.36 5.92 -24.41
C HIS A 42 -10.80 5.04 -23.23
N THR A 43 -10.16 5.10 -22.07
CA THR A 43 -10.51 4.20 -20.96
C THR A 43 -11.77 4.68 -20.23
N LEU A 44 -12.79 3.84 -20.27
CA LEU A 44 -14.06 4.01 -19.61
C LEU A 44 -14.16 3.02 -18.45
N PHE A 45 -14.44 3.53 -17.27
CA PHE A 45 -14.72 2.72 -16.08
C PHE A 45 -16.22 2.75 -15.78
N ILE A 46 -16.84 1.59 -15.65
CA ILE A 46 -18.25 1.46 -15.30
C ILE A 46 -18.38 0.55 -14.08
N ASP A 47 -18.83 1.09 -12.97
CA ASP A 47 -19.22 0.29 -11.81
C ASP A 47 -20.70 -0.09 -11.95
N ALA A 48 -20.98 -1.39 -11.94
CA ALA A 48 -22.33 -1.92 -12.11
C ALA A 48 -22.71 -2.88 -10.99
N GLU A 49 -24.00 -2.91 -10.64
CA GLU A 49 -24.55 -3.76 -9.60
C GLU A 49 -25.71 -4.61 -10.15
N GLY A 50 -25.61 -5.93 -9.94
CA GLY A 50 -26.61 -6.88 -10.38
C GLY A 50 -26.37 -8.28 -9.80
N SER A 51 -27.22 -9.25 -10.15
CA SER A 51 -26.97 -10.65 -9.86
C SER A 51 -25.80 -11.18 -10.72
N GLU A 52 -25.19 -12.28 -10.32
CA GLU A 52 -24.08 -12.89 -11.06
C GLU A 52 -24.48 -13.28 -12.50
N ALA A 53 -25.71 -13.76 -12.68
CA ALA A 53 -26.23 -14.09 -14.00
C ALA A 53 -26.41 -12.86 -14.90
N GLN A 54 -26.91 -11.75 -14.33
CA GLN A 54 -27.08 -10.48 -15.06
C GLN A 54 -25.73 -9.89 -15.45
N LEU A 55 -24.73 -9.91 -14.57
CA LEU A 55 -23.41 -9.39 -14.87
C LEU A 55 -22.68 -10.24 -15.94
N ARG A 56 -22.82 -11.58 -15.93
CA ARG A 56 -22.32 -12.44 -17.02
C ARG A 56 -23.01 -12.17 -18.37
N ALA A 57 -24.31 -11.93 -18.35
CA ALA A 57 -25.03 -11.55 -19.56
C ALA A 57 -24.60 -10.19 -20.09
N ALA A 58 -24.30 -9.25 -19.19
CA ALA A 58 -23.75 -7.94 -19.55
C ALA A 58 -22.36 -8.07 -20.21
N ASP A 59 -21.48 -8.94 -19.69
CA ASP A 59 -20.18 -9.24 -20.33
C ASP A 59 -20.36 -9.63 -21.79
N ALA A 60 -21.23 -10.61 -22.06
CA ALA A 60 -21.46 -11.10 -23.42
C ALA A 60 -22.05 -10.04 -24.37
N GLN A 61 -22.97 -9.19 -23.88
CA GLN A 61 -23.54 -8.12 -24.67
C GLN A 61 -22.54 -6.97 -24.92
N LEU A 62 -21.75 -6.59 -23.92
CA LEU A 62 -20.71 -5.57 -24.08
C LEU A 62 -19.64 -6.03 -25.06
N GLU A 63 -19.25 -7.32 -25.03
CA GLU A 63 -18.33 -7.91 -26.00
C GLU A 63 -18.93 -7.86 -27.42
N GLN A 64 -20.20 -8.23 -27.58
CA GLN A 64 -20.90 -8.22 -28.87
C GLN A 64 -20.98 -6.84 -29.51
N ILE A 65 -21.12 -5.77 -28.71
CA ILE A 65 -21.15 -4.38 -29.20
C ILE A 65 -19.75 -3.72 -29.23
N GLY A 66 -18.68 -4.49 -28.94
CA GLY A 66 -17.30 -4.05 -29.07
C GLY A 66 -16.76 -3.22 -27.91
N TYR A 67 -17.42 -3.28 -26.75
CA TYR A 67 -16.95 -2.60 -25.55
C TYR A 67 -15.95 -3.42 -24.72
N LEU A 68 -15.98 -4.75 -24.80
CA LEU A 68 -15.01 -5.65 -24.20
C LEU A 68 -14.20 -6.27 -25.35
N LYS A 69 -13.40 -5.48 -26.06
CA LYS A 69 -12.43 -6.02 -27.01
C LYS A 69 -11.17 -6.41 -26.23
N ASN A 70 -10.83 -7.70 -26.25
CA ASN A 70 -9.45 -8.14 -26.09
C ASN A 70 -8.70 -7.59 -27.29
N GLY A 71 -7.84 -6.58 -27.05
CA GLY A 71 -7.25 -5.75 -28.08
C GLY A 71 -6.57 -6.54 -29.18
N ASP A 72 -6.85 -6.18 -30.42
CA ASP A 72 -6.00 -6.50 -31.58
C ASP A 72 -6.18 -5.54 -32.77
N ASP A 73 -6.79 -4.37 -32.60
CA ASP A 73 -6.97 -3.42 -33.72
C ASP A 73 -6.58 -1.99 -33.30
N ASP A 74 -5.35 -1.77 -32.78
CA ASP A 74 -4.96 -0.47 -32.30
C ASP A 74 -3.63 0.02 -32.87
N LYS A 75 -3.70 1.16 -33.59
CA LYS A 75 -2.54 2.00 -33.97
C LYS A 75 -1.85 2.48 -32.69
N GLY A 76 -0.57 2.10 -32.52
CA GLY A 76 0.10 2.24 -31.26
C GLY A 76 0.61 3.63 -30.95
N ILE A 77 0.39 4.10 -29.73
CA ILE A 77 1.18 5.19 -29.15
C ILE A 77 2.28 4.58 -28.30
N VAL A 78 3.50 5.05 -28.55
CA VAL A 78 4.68 4.71 -27.76
C VAL A 78 5.02 5.90 -26.88
N LEU A 79 5.08 5.68 -25.58
CA LEU A 79 5.59 6.67 -24.64
C LEU A 79 7.10 6.48 -24.50
N VAL A 80 7.84 7.53 -24.86
CA VAL A 80 9.31 7.52 -24.87
C VAL A 80 9.82 8.62 -23.95
N GLU A 81 10.82 8.32 -23.14
CA GLU A 81 11.54 9.28 -22.32
C GLU A 81 12.94 9.51 -22.88
N PHE A 82 13.26 10.78 -23.13
CA PHE A 82 14.57 11.23 -23.61
C PHE A 82 15.29 11.98 -22.50
N HIS A 83 16.54 11.62 -22.21
CA HIS A 83 17.39 12.33 -21.29
C HIS A 83 18.27 13.32 -22.04
N LEU A 84 17.84 14.59 -22.10
CA LEU A 84 18.50 15.65 -22.85
C LEU A 84 19.33 16.55 -21.92
N ARG A 85 20.43 17.09 -22.43
CA ARG A 85 21.15 18.14 -21.71
C ARG A 85 20.27 19.37 -21.59
N ASP A 86 20.32 20.03 -20.44
CA ASP A 86 19.56 21.27 -20.21
C ASP A 86 20.31 22.48 -20.82
N VAL A 87 20.31 22.52 -22.17
CA VAL A 87 20.89 23.60 -22.95
C VAL A 87 19.97 23.95 -24.15
N PRO A 88 19.99 25.22 -24.61
CA PRO A 88 19.19 25.64 -25.72
C PRO A 88 19.39 24.75 -26.98
N GLY A 89 18.29 24.27 -27.56
CA GLY A 89 18.30 23.46 -28.78
C GLY A 89 18.40 21.95 -28.59
N SER A 90 18.62 21.44 -27.39
CA SER A 90 18.74 19.99 -27.12
C SER A 90 17.53 19.17 -27.63
N VAL A 91 16.33 19.65 -27.43
CA VAL A 91 15.11 18.99 -27.90
C VAL A 91 14.94 19.05 -29.43
N THR A 92 15.54 20.07 -30.09
CA THR A 92 15.36 20.30 -31.53
C THR A 92 15.89 19.15 -32.37
N GLU A 93 16.97 18.51 -31.97
CA GLU A 93 17.55 17.37 -32.67
C GLU A 93 16.63 16.15 -32.62
N VAL A 94 16.06 15.86 -31.45
CA VAL A 94 15.07 14.78 -31.29
C VAL A 94 13.80 15.08 -32.10
N LEU A 95 13.30 16.31 -32.09
CA LEU A 95 12.13 16.71 -32.89
C LEU A 95 12.37 16.57 -34.40
N ARG A 96 13.60 16.80 -34.90
CA ARG A 96 13.96 16.55 -36.29
C ARG A 96 13.89 15.05 -36.59
N ILE A 97 14.43 14.20 -35.74
CA ILE A 97 14.38 12.75 -35.92
C ILE A 97 12.92 12.26 -35.95
N ILE A 98 12.06 12.79 -35.06
CA ILE A 98 10.62 12.49 -34.99
C ILE A 98 9.97 12.88 -36.34
N SER A 99 10.27 14.10 -36.85
CA SER A 99 9.77 14.60 -38.13
C SER A 99 10.24 13.77 -39.31
N ASP A 100 11.52 13.39 -39.35
CA ASP A 100 12.10 12.58 -40.45
C ASP A 100 11.46 11.18 -40.54
N HIS A 101 10.98 10.64 -39.40
CA HIS A 101 10.26 9.36 -39.37
C HIS A 101 8.74 9.50 -39.51
N HIS A 102 8.26 10.73 -39.78
CA HIS A 102 6.84 11.06 -39.95
C HIS A 102 5.98 10.63 -38.74
N LEU A 103 6.57 10.65 -37.54
CA LEU A 103 5.88 10.35 -36.29
C LEU A 103 5.11 11.58 -35.81
N ASN A 104 3.86 11.39 -35.47
CA ASN A 104 3.06 12.45 -34.85
C ASN A 104 3.18 12.42 -33.35
N ILE A 105 3.36 13.61 -32.75
CA ILE A 105 3.44 13.77 -31.28
C ILE A 105 2.02 13.91 -30.75
N SER A 106 1.61 12.98 -29.88
CA SER A 106 0.32 13.04 -29.19
C SER A 106 0.44 13.72 -27.82
N TYR A 107 1.67 13.74 -27.28
CA TYR A 107 1.95 14.25 -25.95
C TYR A 107 3.41 14.69 -25.82
N MET A 108 3.66 15.72 -25.03
CA MET A 108 5.00 16.14 -24.64
C MET A 108 4.98 16.76 -23.26
N SER A 109 5.92 16.35 -22.41
CA SER A 109 6.12 16.93 -21.08
C SER A 109 7.60 16.95 -20.74
N SER A 110 8.03 17.97 -20.05
CA SER A 110 9.36 18.03 -19.45
C SER A 110 9.27 18.64 -18.05
N GLN A 111 10.19 18.26 -17.18
CA GLN A 111 10.28 18.83 -15.86
C GLN A 111 11.67 19.36 -15.60
N GLU A 112 11.73 20.59 -15.07
CA GLU A 112 12.96 21.16 -14.53
C GLU A 112 13.28 20.45 -13.19
N ASN A 113 14.44 19.83 -13.11
CA ASN A 113 14.88 19.08 -11.93
C ASN A 113 16.16 19.64 -11.29
N GLY A 114 16.61 20.82 -11.73
CA GLY A 114 17.82 21.46 -11.24
C GLY A 114 19.12 20.71 -11.56
N SER A 115 19.08 19.71 -12.45
CA SER A 115 20.26 18.98 -12.92
C SER A 115 20.73 19.49 -14.29
N ALA A 116 21.92 19.04 -14.72
CA ALA A 116 22.44 19.33 -16.07
C ALA A 116 21.68 18.61 -17.20
N TYR A 117 20.68 17.79 -16.86
CA TYR A 117 19.87 17.02 -17.79
C TYR A 117 18.40 17.16 -17.44
N GLN A 118 17.56 17.22 -18.47
CA GLN A 118 16.10 17.18 -18.38
C GLN A 118 15.55 15.87 -18.95
N ALA A 119 14.55 15.31 -18.28
CA ALA A 119 13.77 14.21 -18.82
C ALA A 119 12.59 14.75 -19.61
N PHE A 120 12.56 14.47 -20.93
CA PHE A 120 11.44 14.76 -21.81
C PHE A 120 10.66 13.47 -22.06
N LYS A 121 9.36 13.49 -21.78
CA LYS A 121 8.44 12.39 -22.10
C LYS A 121 7.61 12.80 -23.30
N MET A 122 7.55 11.94 -24.31
CA MET A 122 6.74 12.15 -25.50
C MET A 122 5.92 10.92 -25.85
N GLY A 123 4.65 11.10 -26.12
CA GLY A 123 3.80 10.11 -26.75
C GLY A 123 3.88 10.25 -28.26
N LEU A 124 4.26 9.18 -28.97
CA LEU A 124 4.43 9.15 -30.41
C LEU A 124 3.46 8.17 -31.04
N PHE A 125 2.73 8.60 -32.08
CA PHE A 125 1.95 7.69 -32.92
C PHE A 125 2.87 6.85 -33.77
N VAL A 126 2.80 5.52 -33.61
CA VAL A 126 3.60 4.57 -34.37
C VAL A 126 2.68 3.53 -35.00
N GLU A 127 2.65 3.49 -36.31
CA GLU A 127 1.84 2.53 -37.08
C GLU A 127 2.62 1.25 -37.44
N ASP A 128 3.95 1.30 -37.43
CA ASP A 128 4.84 0.18 -37.84
C ASP A 128 5.99 0.05 -36.84
N GLU A 129 6.15 -1.13 -36.27
CA GLU A 129 7.25 -1.45 -35.35
C GLU A 129 8.64 -1.24 -35.96
N ARG A 130 8.79 -1.39 -37.28
CA ARG A 130 10.05 -1.13 -37.98
C ARG A 130 10.41 0.34 -37.95
N VAL A 131 9.41 1.23 -38.09
CA VAL A 131 9.59 2.68 -37.97
C VAL A 131 10.05 3.02 -36.54
N LEU A 132 9.42 2.42 -35.52
CA LEU A 132 9.81 2.61 -34.12
C LEU A 132 11.25 2.19 -33.88
N ARG A 133 11.65 0.99 -34.34
CA ARG A 133 13.03 0.51 -34.17
C ARG A 133 14.05 1.41 -34.86
N SER A 134 13.75 1.86 -36.08
CA SER A 134 14.60 2.81 -36.82
C SER A 134 14.72 4.15 -36.10
N PHE A 135 13.60 4.65 -35.57
CA PHE A 135 13.54 5.87 -34.78
C PHE A 135 14.38 5.77 -33.53
N LEU A 136 14.16 4.72 -32.71
CA LEU A 136 14.88 4.51 -31.46
C LEU A 136 16.40 4.40 -31.68
N ALA A 137 16.83 3.61 -32.68
CA ALA A 137 18.24 3.46 -33.01
C ALA A 137 18.89 4.79 -33.38
N ARG A 138 18.16 5.68 -34.08
CA ARG A 138 18.67 6.99 -34.47
C ARG A 138 18.72 7.97 -33.27
N VAL A 139 17.76 7.90 -32.37
CA VAL A 139 17.73 8.74 -31.16
C VAL A 139 18.76 8.30 -30.13
N GLU A 140 19.00 7.00 -29.98
CA GLU A 140 20.05 6.47 -29.08
C GLU A 140 21.45 6.97 -29.44
N ALA A 141 21.69 7.33 -30.71
CA ALA A 141 22.93 7.95 -31.15
C ALA A 141 23.08 9.42 -30.69
N VAL A 142 21.99 10.06 -30.28
CA VAL A 142 21.93 11.49 -29.88
C VAL A 142 21.81 11.64 -28.38
N CYS A 143 20.96 10.85 -27.73
CA CYS A 143 20.71 10.93 -26.29
C CYS A 143 20.23 9.58 -25.74
N PRO A 144 20.44 9.34 -24.41
CA PRO A 144 19.78 8.22 -23.76
C PRO A 144 18.27 8.27 -23.92
N VAL A 145 17.68 7.16 -24.37
CA VAL A 145 16.25 7.02 -24.61
C VAL A 145 15.72 5.76 -23.94
N ARG A 146 14.51 5.84 -23.38
CA ARG A 146 13.81 4.72 -22.78
C ARG A 146 12.36 4.68 -23.26
N VAL A 147 11.94 3.53 -23.78
CA VAL A 147 10.52 3.26 -23.99
C VAL A 147 9.88 2.97 -22.64
N ILE A 148 8.91 3.81 -22.24
CA ILE A 148 8.20 3.67 -20.97
C ILE A 148 7.00 2.74 -21.15
N ASP A 149 6.24 2.93 -22.25
CA ASP A 149 5.08 2.12 -22.55
C ASP A 149 4.88 2.01 -24.07
N TYR A 150 4.47 0.84 -24.53
CA TYR A 150 4.05 0.60 -25.89
C TYR A 150 2.59 0.16 -25.88
N ASN A 151 1.70 1.02 -26.33
CA ASN A 151 0.29 0.70 -26.39
C ASN A 151 -0.27 0.96 -27.80
N HIS A 152 -0.99 -0.01 -28.30
CA HIS A 152 -1.61 0.03 -29.62
C HIS A 152 -2.89 0.88 -29.69
N SER A 153 -3.25 1.66 -28.65
CA SER A 153 -4.45 2.51 -28.63
C SER A 153 -4.14 4.00 -28.75
N GLU A 154 -4.98 4.73 -29.47
CA GLU A 154 -4.93 6.19 -29.52
C GLU A 154 -5.24 6.80 -28.15
N LYS A 155 -4.25 7.41 -27.50
CA LYS A 155 -4.42 8.12 -26.24
C LYS A 155 -3.95 9.56 -26.36
N VAL A 156 -4.80 10.48 -25.98
CA VAL A 156 -4.41 11.87 -25.78
C VAL A 156 -3.86 11.99 -24.36
N TYR A 157 -2.59 12.30 -24.24
CA TYR A 157 -1.93 12.47 -22.95
C TYR A 157 -1.81 13.96 -22.64
N ASP A 158 -2.53 14.40 -21.65
CA ASP A 158 -2.26 15.66 -20.98
C ASP A 158 -1.30 15.39 -19.79
N ASN A 159 -0.71 16.40 -19.14
CA ASN A 159 0.25 16.33 -18.03
C ASN A 159 -0.16 15.43 -16.83
N SER A 160 -1.07 14.55 -17.01
CA SER A 160 -1.68 13.68 -16.03
C SER A 160 -1.28 12.24 -16.27
N ILE A 161 -1.58 11.40 -15.33
CA ILE A 161 -1.14 10.04 -15.18
C ILE A 161 -1.77 9.14 -16.21
N PHE A 162 -0.92 8.34 -16.82
CA PHE A 162 -1.34 7.22 -17.65
C PHE A 162 -1.65 6.05 -16.74
N TYR A 163 -2.91 5.74 -16.50
CA TYR A 163 -3.27 4.62 -15.63
C TYR A 163 -2.51 3.35 -15.99
N ARG A 164 -2.48 3.00 -17.27
CA ARG A 164 -1.82 1.77 -17.74
C ARG A 164 -0.30 1.82 -17.55
N SER A 165 0.33 2.95 -17.92
CA SER A 165 1.77 3.13 -17.74
C SER A 165 2.16 3.16 -16.27
N PHE A 166 1.40 3.88 -15.45
CA PHE A 166 1.59 3.93 -14.00
C PHE A 166 1.47 2.54 -13.37
N VAL A 167 0.37 1.82 -13.67
CA VAL A 167 0.14 0.48 -13.13
C VAL A 167 1.18 -0.52 -13.64
N SER A 168 1.55 -0.46 -14.92
CA SER A 168 2.64 -1.29 -15.45
C SER A 168 3.98 -1.02 -14.76
N GLY A 169 4.27 0.24 -14.45
CA GLY A 169 5.44 0.63 -13.65
C GLY A 169 5.44 -0.01 -12.26
N LEU A 170 4.32 0.08 -11.53
CA LEU A 170 4.18 -0.56 -10.21
C LEU A 170 4.34 -2.08 -10.29
N MET A 171 3.69 -2.72 -11.28
CA MET A 171 3.75 -4.17 -11.47
C MET A 171 5.17 -4.64 -11.77
N GLN A 172 5.91 -3.91 -12.61
CA GLN A 172 7.31 -4.23 -12.93
C GLN A 172 8.22 -4.01 -11.70
N THR A 173 8.05 -2.90 -11.00
CA THR A 173 8.87 -2.53 -9.83
C THR A 173 8.81 -3.61 -8.75
N LEU A 174 7.63 -4.15 -8.48
CA LEU A 174 7.41 -5.12 -7.40
C LEU A 174 7.21 -6.56 -7.90
N ALA A 175 7.31 -6.80 -9.23
CA ALA A 175 7.04 -8.10 -9.86
C ALA A 175 5.66 -8.67 -9.46
N LEU A 176 4.62 -7.82 -9.52
CA LEU A 176 3.27 -8.21 -9.09
C LEU A 176 2.61 -9.17 -10.10
N PRO A 177 1.75 -10.09 -9.63
CA PRO A 177 0.96 -10.94 -10.50
C PRO A 177 0.01 -10.15 -11.40
N GLU A 178 -0.27 -10.64 -12.61
CA GLU A 178 -1.20 -9.99 -13.56
C GLU A 178 -2.60 -9.77 -12.97
N ALA A 179 -3.05 -10.65 -12.07
CA ALA A 179 -4.32 -10.52 -11.36
C ALA A 179 -4.47 -9.21 -10.54
N CYS A 180 -3.37 -8.53 -10.23
CA CYS A 180 -3.38 -7.25 -9.49
C CYS A 180 -3.69 -6.05 -10.41
N ARG A 181 -3.57 -6.18 -11.72
CA ARG A 181 -3.65 -5.08 -12.70
C ARG A 181 -4.96 -4.32 -12.60
N ASP A 182 -6.09 -5.02 -12.66
CA ASP A 182 -7.40 -4.39 -12.68
C ASP A 182 -7.72 -3.66 -11.37
N THR A 183 -7.33 -4.23 -10.24
CA THR A 183 -7.46 -3.56 -8.93
C THR A 183 -6.68 -2.25 -8.91
N LEU A 184 -5.42 -2.28 -9.32
CA LEU A 184 -4.59 -1.08 -9.38
C LEU A 184 -5.14 -0.02 -10.34
N LEU A 185 -5.67 -0.42 -11.51
CA LEU A 185 -6.30 0.49 -12.46
C LEU A 185 -7.55 1.16 -11.88
N VAL A 186 -8.44 0.37 -11.27
CA VAL A 186 -9.68 0.87 -10.66
C VAL A 186 -9.38 1.85 -9.52
N ASP A 187 -8.46 1.50 -8.63
CA ASP A 187 -8.13 2.33 -7.48
C ASP A 187 -7.38 3.60 -7.88
N SER A 188 -6.48 3.52 -8.87
CA SER A 188 -5.83 4.69 -9.46
C SER A 188 -6.86 5.64 -10.07
N ASN A 189 -7.85 5.12 -10.80
CA ASN A 189 -8.94 5.94 -11.35
C ASN A 189 -9.77 6.60 -10.25
N ARG A 190 -10.10 5.89 -9.17
CA ARG A 190 -10.83 6.45 -8.02
C ARG A 190 -10.07 7.57 -7.34
N ILE A 191 -8.76 7.38 -7.12
CA ILE A 191 -7.89 8.41 -6.54
C ILE A 191 -7.88 9.64 -7.45
N MET A 192 -7.72 9.46 -8.76
CA MET A 192 -7.72 10.55 -9.72
C MET A 192 -9.02 11.36 -9.65
N GLN A 193 -10.18 10.70 -9.66
CA GLN A 193 -11.47 11.38 -9.55
C GLN A 193 -11.57 12.22 -8.27
N MET A 194 -11.17 11.64 -7.12
CA MET A 194 -11.24 12.36 -5.84
C MET A 194 -10.31 13.57 -5.80
N LEU A 195 -9.14 13.50 -6.43
CA LEU A 195 -8.21 14.61 -6.51
C LEU A 195 -8.73 15.70 -7.45
N ASP A 196 -9.31 15.32 -8.59
CA ASP A 196 -9.91 16.23 -9.57
C ASP A 196 -11.10 16.99 -8.97
N GLU A 197 -12.01 16.31 -8.28
CA GLU A 197 -13.14 16.92 -7.58
C GLU A 197 -12.72 17.94 -6.52
N LYS A 198 -11.52 17.76 -5.92
CA LYS A 198 -10.95 18.68 -4.94
C LYS A 198 -10.06 19.76 -5.55
N GLY A 199 -9.88 19.77 -6.89
CA GLY A 199 -8.97 20.67 -7.60
C GLY A 199 -7.50 20.45 -7.19
N GLN A 200 -7.13 19.24 -6.77
CA GLN A 200 -5.78 18.88 -6.33
C GLN A 200 -5.01 18.24 -7.48
N SER A 201 -3.72 18.61 -7.62
CA SER A 201 -2.87 17.98 -8.61
C SER A 201 -2.60 16.50 -8.27
N PRO A 202 -2.91 15.56 -9.17
CA PRO A 202 -2.67 14.15 -8.93
C PRO A 202 -1.18 13.78 -8.96
N TYR A 203 -0.34 14.59 -9.58
CA TYR A 203 1.07 14.28 -9.84
C TYR A 203 1.83 13.86 -8.56
N LYS A 204 1.75 14.67 -7.49
CA LYS A 204 2.45 14.39 -6.23
C LYS A 204 1.99 13.09 -5.58
N THR A 205 0.70 12.81 -5.65
CA THR A 205 0.12 11.58 -5.07
C THR A 205 0.68 10.35 -5.78
N PHE A 206 0.63 10.32 -7.10
CA PHE A 206 1.08 9.16 -7.86
C PHE A 206 2.61 9.02 -7.89
N GLU A 207 3.35 10.13 -7.84
CA GLU A 207 4.80 10.10 -7.61
C GLU A 207 5.12 9.46 -6.26
N SER A 208 4.41 9.84 -5.19
CA SER A 208 4.61 9.25 -3.85
C SER A 208 4.28 7.76 -3.83
N VAL A 209 3.22 7.32 -4.52
CA VAL A 209 2.91 5.89 -4.66
C VAL A 209 4.01 5.14 -5.40
N SER A 210 4.55 5.72 -6.48
CA SER A 210 5.70 5.13 -7.21
C SER A 210 6.94 5.03 -6.32
N ARG A 211 7.26 6.09 -5.58
CA ARG A 211 8.39 6.11 -4.65
C ARG A 211 8.23 5.10 -3.51
N PHE A 212 7.02 4.94 -2.99
CA PHE A 212 6.71 3.91 -2.02
C PHE A 212 6.99 2.51 -2.59
N ALA A 213 6.52 2.21 -3.80
CA ALA A 213 6.78 0.94 -4.47
C ALA A 213 8.29 0.70 -4.73
N GLU A 214 9.02 1.74 -5.15
CA GLU A 214 10.48 1.69 -5.32
C GLU A 214 11.19 1.34 -4.00
N LEU A 215 10.83 1.99 -2.90
CA LEU A 215 11.42 1.72 -1.58
C LEU A 215 11.16 0.27 -1.14
N LEU A 216 9.93 -0.21 -1.30
CA LEU A 216 9.62 -1.62 -1.01
C LEU A 216 10.47 -2.58 -1.85
N SER A 217 10.68 -2.26 -3.13
CA SER A 217 11.42 -3.12 -4.07
C SER A 217 12.91 -3.18 -3.77
N VAL A 218 13.55 -2.02 -3.50
CA VAL A 218 15.00 -1.96 -3.26
C VAL A 218 15.42 -2.61 -1.94
N CYS A 219 14.48 -2.82 -1.03
CA CYS A 219 14.72 -3.46 0.27
C CYS A 219 14.41 -4.97 0.26
N ARG A 220 14.47 -5.67 -0.88
CA ARG A 220 14.16 -7.12 -1.00
C ARG A 220 15.40 -7.97 -1.21
N GLY A 221 15.24 -9.28 -0.97
CA GLY A 221 16.27 -10.28 -1.19
C GLY A 221 17.55 -9.97 -0.42
N GLY A 222 18.70 -9.98 -1.09
CA GLY A 222 20.00 -9.69 -0.47
C GLY A 222 20.17 -8.27 0.05
N ALA A 223 19.30 -7.34 -0.32
CA ALA A 223 19.29 -5.98 0.20
C ALA A 223 18.39 -5.81 1.44
N PHE A 224 17.66 -6.85 1.84
CA PHE A 224 16.85 -6.82 3.07
C PHE A 224 17.76 -6.90 4.30
N ALA A 225 18.01 -5.77 4.93
CA ALA A 225 18.94 -5.65 6.04
C ALA A 225 18.24 -5.03 7.28
N PRO A 226 17.42 -5.80 8.02
CA PRO A 226 16.77 -5.29 9.22
C PRO A 226 17.81 -5.09 10.32
N ARG A 227 17.56 -4.09 11.18
CA ARG A 227 18.28 -3.98 12.44
C ARG A 227 17.71 -5.01 13.42
N ILE A 228 18.56 -5.86 14.00
CA ILE A 228 18.14 -6.88 14.96
C ILE A 228 18.86 -6.62 16.28
N THR A 229 18.10 -6.40 17.33
CA THR A 229 18.64 -6.15 18.68
C THR A 229 18.00 -7.09 19.70
N ARG A 230 18.73 -7.37 20.81
CA ARG A 230 18.28 -8.22 21.90
C ARG A 230 18.29 -7.43 23.20
N HIS A 231 17.21 -7.53 23.96
CA HIS A 231 17.01 -6.79 25.19
C HIS A 231 16.54 -7.75 26.27
N ARG A 232 17.27 -7.82 27.37
CA ARG A 232 16.80 -8.51 28.56
C ARG A 232 15.77 -7.64 29.25
N VAL A 233 14.59 -8.16 29.50
CA VAL A 233 13.46 -7.42 30.09
C VAL A 233 13.09 -7.94 31.50
N ALA A 234 13.44 -9.20 31.80
CA ALA A 234 13.31 -9.77 33.13
C ALA A 234 14.39 -10.84 33.37
N GLU A 235 14.33 -11.61 34.44
CA GLU A 235 15.36 -12.61 34.79
C GLU A 235 15.42 -13.72 33.73
N ASP A 236 14.27 -14.26 33.33
CA ASP A 236 14.11 -15.31 32.31
C ASP A 236 13.30 -14.80 31.08
N ALA A 237 13.34 -13.48 30.83
CA ALA A 237 12.64 -12.92 29.70
C ALA A 237 13.52 -12.01 28.85
N GLN A 238 13.45 -12.21 27.53
CA GLN A 238 14.13 -11.36 26.55
C GLN A 238 13.23 -10.99 25.38
N VAL A 239 13.50 -9.82 24.81
CA VAL A 239 12.92 -9.33 23.58
C VAL A 239 13.97 -9.35 22.49
N ILE A 240 13.65 -9.97 21.34
CA ILE A 240 14.39 -9.79 20.11
C ILE A 240 13.55 -8.84 19.24
N LEU A 241 14.09 -7.65 19.00
CA LEU A 241 13.45 -6.63 18.16
C LEU A 241 14.04 -6.71 16.76
N ILE A 242 13.18 -6.99 15.78
CA ILE A 242 13.51 -6.99 14.35
C ILE A 242 12.88 -5.75 13.74
N GLU A 243 13.70 -4.87 13.23
CA GLU A 243 13.29 -3.60 12.65
C GLU A 243 13.56 -3.64 11.13
N PRO A 244 12.56 -4.01 10.32
CA PRO A 244 12.73 -4.08 8.87
C PRO A 244 12.94 -2.67 8.27
N PRO A 245 13.49 -2.57 7.06
CA PRO A 245 13.66 -1.28 6.39
C PRO A 245 12.34 -0.57 6.05
N CYS A 246 11.25 -1.34 5.87
CA CYS A 246 9.91 -0.84 5.60
C CYS A 246 8.87 -1.65 6.37
N GLY A 247 7.84 -0.98 6.87
CA GLY A 247 6.76 -1.57 7.67
C GLY A 247 7.08 -1.61 9.17
N SER A 248 6.23 -2.28 9.94
CA SER A 248 6.34 -2.36 11.39
C SER A 248 7.47 -3.27 11.84
N ASN A 249 7.91 -3.08 13.07
CA ASN A 249 8.78 -3.99 13.78
C ASN A 249 8.10 -5.36 13.96
N THR A 250 8.90 -6.41 14.00
CA THR A 250 8.48 -7.71 14.53
C THR A 250 9.20 -7.93 15.85
N ILE A 251 8.44 -8.14 16.90
CA ILE A 251 8.98 -8.38 18.23
C ILE A 251 8.84 -9.87 18.56
N ILE A 252 9.93 -10.50 18.97
CA ILE A 252 9.91 -11.87 19.49
C ILE A 252 10.17 -11.81 20.99
N LEU A 253 9.15 -12.11 21.77
CA LEU A 253 9.23 -12.21 23.23
C LEU A 253 9.46 -13.67 23.62
N GLN A 254 10.49 -13.92 24.41
CA GLN A 254 10.83 -15.25 24.92
C GLN A 254 10.86 -15.21 26.45
N SER A 255 10.19 -16.14 27.11
CA SER A 255 10.20 -16.33 28.58
C SER A 255 9.74 -17.74 28.94
N GLY A 256 10.35 -18.37 29.94
CA GLY A 256 9.96 -19.70 30.40
C GLY A 256 10.05 -20.80 29.34
N GLY A 257 10.89 -20.65 28.31
CA GLY A 257 11.00 -21.57 27.19
C GLY A 257 9.89 -21.42 26.15
N GLU A 258 8.96 -20.46 26.31
CA GLU A 258 7.92 -20.14 25.34
C GLU A 258 8.35 -18.96 24.44
N THR A 259 7.74 -18.88 23.26
CA THR A 259 7.96 -17.79 22.31
C THR A 259 6.63 -17.20 21.86
N LEU A 260 6.51 -15.88 21.93
CA LEU A 260 5.38 -15.09 21.45
C LEU A 260 5.89 -13.99 20.51
N PHE A 261 5.25 -13.86 19.37
CA PHE A 261 5.49 -12.74 18.47
C PHE A 261 4.53 -11.60 18.77
N ILE A 262 4.96 -10.35 18.55
CA ILE A 262 4.10 -9.17 18.59
C ILE A 262 4.33 -8.42 17.30
N ASP A 263 3.28 -8.29 16.45
CA ASP A 263 3.27 -7.77 15.09
C ASP A 263 4.24 -8.49 14.14
N CYS A 264 4.09 -8.35 12.82
CA CYS A 264 4.87 -9.19 11.91
C CYS A 264 5.26 -8.56 10.56
N GLY A 265 5.15 -7.26 10.39
CA GLY A 265 5.61 -6.61 9.17
C GLY A 265 4.76 -6.89 7.93
N TYR A 266 5.29 -6.55 6.75
CA TYR A 266 4.64 -6.76 5.45
C TYR A 266 4.78 -8.18 4.91
N ALA A 267 3.73 -8.66 4.23
CA ALA A 267 3.73 -9.95 3.52
C ALA A 267 4.80 -10.01 2.42
N LEU A 268 5.12 -8.87 1.82
CA LEU A 268 6.12 -8.74 0.76
C LEU A 268 7.49 -9.31 1.15
N TYR A 269 7.86 -9.24 2.44
CA TYR A 269 9.14 -9.68 2.98
C TYR A 269 9.10 -11.07 3.62
N ARG A 270 8.08 -11.86 3.27
CA ARG A 270 7.88 -13.19 3.88
C ARG A 270 9.12 -14.09 3.80
N GLN A 271 9.77 -14.16 2.64
CA GLN A 271 10.91 -15.05 2.44
C GLN A 271 12.10 -14.63 3.30
N GLU A 272 12.37 -13.34 3.33
CA GLU A 272 13.46 -12.74 4.10
C GLU A 272 13.21 -12.90 5.61
N MET A 273 11.99 -12.62 6.06
CA MET A 273 11.63 -12.74 7.47
C MET A 273 11.63 -14.20 7.95
N GLU A 274 11.11 -15.15 7.16
CA GLU A 274 11.21 -16.57 7.49
C GLU A 274 12.67 -17.05 7.61
N ALA A 275 13.57 -16.58 6.75
CA ALA A 275 14.98 -16.89 6.85
C ALA A 275 15.60 -16.36 8.16
N ILE A 276 15.21 -15.15 8.57
CA ILE A 276 15.63 -14.55 9.84
C ILE A 276 15.04 -15.34 11.02
N PHE A 277 13.77 -15.73 10.97
CA PHE A 277 13.14 -16.51 12.03
C PHE A 277 13.87 -17.85 12.22
N ARG A 278 14.23 -18.57 11.14
CA ARG A 278 15.02 -19.81 11.23
C ARG A 278 16.41 -19.57 11.83
N GLN A 279 17.02 -18.43 11.53
CA GLN A 279 18.33 -18.08 12.10
C GLN A 279 18.24 -17.76 13.59
N LEU A 280 17.17 -17.08 14.02
CA LEU A 280 17.00 -16.65 15.41
C LEU A 280 16.39 -17.73 16.30
N LEU A 281 15.57 -18.59 15.73
CA LEU A 281 14.80 -19.66 16.38
C LEU A 281 15.07 -20.99 15.69
N PRO A 282 16.03 -21.79 16.18
CA PRO A 282 16.40 -23.07 15.54
C PRO A 282 15.23 -24.03 15.33
N ASP A 283 14.23 -23.98 16.21
CA ASP A 283 13.03 -24.84 16.17
C ASP A 283 11.88 -24.24 15.34
N TRP A 284 12.10 -23.16 14.61
CA TRP A 284 11.07 -22.42 13.86
C TRP A 284 10.11 -23.31 13.06
N ASP A 285 10.63 -24.29 12.33
CA ASP A 285 9.80 -25.13 11.47
C ASP A 285 8.92 -26.15 12.24
N GLY A 286 9.31 -26.49 13.48
CA GLY A 286 8.61 -27.47 14.34
C GLY A 286 7.83 -26.86 15.51
N MET A 287 8.08 -25.59 15.87
CA MET A 287 7.42 -24.95 17.00
C MET A 287 5.99 -24.51 16.67
N ARG A 288 5.11 -24.50 17.67
CA ARG A 288 3.83 -23.80 17.59
C ARG A 288 4.07 -22.30 17.53
N LYS A 289 3.61 -21.65 16.49
CA LYS A 289 3.83 -20.23 16.22
C LYS A 289 2.63 -19.42 16.71
N ARG A 290 2.85 -18.61 17.73
CA ARG A 290 1.84 -17.74 18.34
C ARG A 290 2.21 -16.28 18.13
N ILE A 291 1.25 -15.47 17.76
CA ILE A 291 1.42 -14.04 17.58
C ILE A 291 0.30 -13.27 18.28
N LEU A 292 0.64 -12.14 18.88
CA LEU A 292 -0.28 -11.11 19.31
C LEU A 292 -0.13 -9.94 18.35
N ILE A 293 -1.23 -9.44 17.78
CA ILE A 293 -1.20 -8.21 17.00
C ILE A 293 -1.67 -7.04 17.86
N THR A 294 -0.95 -5.93 17.77
CA THR A 294 -1.37 -4.71 18.45
C THR A 294 -2.64 -4.15 17.83
N HIS A 295 -2.74 -4.16 16.50
CA HIS A 295 -3.92 -3.75 15.76
C HIS A 295 -3.93 -4.34 14.35
N ALA A 296 -5.07 -4.21 13.65
CA ALA A 296 -5.28 -4.81 12.33
C ALA A 296 -4.91 -3.83 11.20
N ASP A 297 -3.63 -3.52 11.07
CA ASP A 297 -3.10 -2.75 9.94
C ASP A 297 -2.19 -3.61 9.04
N VAL A 298 -2.03 -3.18 7.80
CA VAL A 298 -1.39 -3.96 6.72
C VAL A 298 0.05 -4.35 7.04
N ASP A 299 0.79 -3.45 7.66
CA ASP A 299 2.19 -3.69 8.02
C ASP A 299 2.40 -4.38 9.38
N HIS A 300 1.35 -4.56 10.16
CA HIS A 300 1.37 -5.35 11.40
C HIS A 300 0.91 -6.79 11.18
N CYS A 301 0.12 -7.02 10.14
CA CYS A 301 -0.59 -8.27 9.89
C CYS A 301 -0.10 -9.03 8.65
N GLY A 302 0.96 -8.57 7.96
CA GLY A 302 1.35 -9.13 6.66
C GLY A 302 1.76 -10.60 6.72
N LEU A 303 2.39 -11.06 7.79
CA LEU A 303 2.86 -12.44 7.92
C LEU A 303 1.94 -13.34 8.77
N LEU A 304 0.73 -12.89 9.11
CA LEU A 304 -0.21 -13.70 9.91
C LEU A 304 -0.47 -15.10 9.36
N PRO A 305 -0.49 -15.35 8.04
CA PRO A 305 -0.63 -16.71 7.50
C PRO A 305 0.46 -17.70 7.94
N LEU A 306 1.61 -17.25 8.45
CA LEU A 306 2.67 -18.09 8.98
C LEU A 306 2.38 -18.65 10.38
N PHE A 307 1.42 -18.07 11.09
CA PHE A 307 1.15 -18.37 12.49
C PHE A 307 0.00 -19.37 12.65
N ASP A 308 0.12 -20.21 13.68
CA ASP A 308 -0.89 -21.21 14.03
C ASP A 308 -2.01 -20.60 14.88
N GLU A 309 -1.68 -19.57 15.67
CA GLU A 309 -2.57 -18.88 16.59
C GLU A 309 -2.30 -17.37 16.56
N VAL A 310 -3.33 -16.58 16.34
CA VAL A 310 -3.29 -15.11 16.33
C VAL A 310 -4.14 -14.59 17.50
N LEU A 311 -3.52 -13.86 18.41
CA LEU A 311 -4.17 -13.20 19.52
C LEU A 311 -4.44 -11.73 19.18
N ALA A 312 -5.66 -11.27 19.33
CA ALA A 312 -6.06 -9.93 18.94
C ALA A 312 -7.17 -9.36 19.85
N SER A 313 -7.31 -8.05 19.89
CA SER A 313 -8.51 -7.42 20.45
C SER A 313 -9.76 -7.82 19.67
N GLU A 314 -10.92 -7.73 20.27
CA GLU A 314 -12.19 -8.04 19.59
C GLU A 314 -12.40 -7.16 18.35
N LYS A 315 -12.03 -5.86 18.41
CA LYS A 315 -12.12 -4.95 17.26
C LYS A 315 -11.15 -5.34 16.14
N SER A 316 -9.91 -5.70 16.47
CA SER A 316 -8.96 -6.20 15.46
C SER A 316 -9.43 -7.51 14.83
N ARG A 317 -10.01 -8.41 15.62
CA ARG A 317 -10.62 -9.66 15.14
C ARG A 317 -11.79 -9.39 14.19
N GLU A 318 -12.67 -8.45 14.54
CA GLU A 318 -13.78 -8.00 13.68
C GLU A 318 -13.25 -7.46 12.35
N CYS A 319 -12.22 -6.60 12.38
CA CYS A 319 -11.59 -6.04 11.19
C CYS A 319 -11.03 -7.14 10.27
N LEU A 320 -10.23 -8.06 10.80
CA LEU A 320 -9.64 -9.17 10.03
C LEU A 320 -10.72 -10.10 9.44
N ALA A 321 -11.81 -10.34 10.15
CA ALA A 321 -12.93 -11.14 9.66
C ALA A 321 -13.69 -10.44 8.52
N LEU A 322 -13.86 -9.11 8.59
CA LEU A 322 -14.42 -8.32 7.50
C LEU A 322 -13.53 -8.42 6.25
N GLU A 323 -12.23 -8.25 6.39
CA GLU A 323 -11.28 -8.33 5.28
C GLU A 323 -11.24 -9.73 4.66
N HIS A 324 -11.24 -10.78 5.47
CA HIS A 324 -11.32 -12.17 4.98
C HIS A 324 -12.60 -12.44 4.18
N ALA A 325 -13.71 -11.81 4.59
CA ALA A 325 -14.98 -11.88 3.85
C ALA A 325 -15.01 -10.95 2.60
N GLY A 326 -13.90 -10.32 2.21
CA GLY A 326 -13.81 -9.39 1.09
C GLY A 326 -14.55 -8.08 1.34
N LYS A 327 -14.80 -7.73 2.61
CA LYS A 327 -15.43 -6.47 3.01
C LYS A 327 -14.38 -5.46 3.43
N PRO A 328 -14.70 -4.14 3.38
CA PRO A 328 -13.80 -3.10 3.82
C PRO A 328 -13.38 -3.25 5.28
N GLY A 329 -12.07 -3.29 5.55
CA GLY A 329 -11.50 -3.13 6.88
C GLY A 329 -11.74 -1.73 7.45
N PHE A 330 -11.35 -1.48 8.70
CA PHE A 330 -11.71 -0.22 9.37
C PHE A 330 -11.19 1.02 8.65
N ARG A 331 -9.96 1.02 8.14
CA ARG A 331 -9.44 2.14 7.34
C ARG A 331 -10.19 2.31 6.02
N GLU A 332 -10.63 1.22 5.41
CA GLU A 332 -11.33 1.22 4.12
C GLU A 332 -12.81 1.57 4.24
N GLN A 333 -13.39 1.62 5.45
CA GLN A 333 -14.77 2.09 5.68
C GLN A 333 -14.91 3.56 5.30
N ASN A 334 -13.85 4.36 5.43
CA ASN A 334 -13.82 5.70 4.85
C ASN A 334 -13.65 5.61 3.32
N PRO A 335 -14.65 6.04 2.51
CA PRO A 335 -14.57 5.95 1.05
C PRO A 335 -13.36 6.68 0.43
N ILE A 336 -12.86 7.73 1.10
CA ILE A 336 -11.71 8.51 0.63
C ILE A 336 -10.42 7.70 0.79
N HIS A 337 -10.30 6.93 1.86
CA HIS A 337 -9.09 6.15 2.16
C HIS A 337 -9.05 4.82 1.40
N ARG A 338 -10.22 4.25 1.11
CA ARG A 338 -10.35 2.90 0.53
C ARG A 338 -9.43 2.62 -0.66
N PRO A 339 -9.36 3.43 -1.73
CA PRO A 339 -8.53 3.10 -2.87
C PRO A 339 -7.03 3.17 -2.56
N TYR A 340 -6.61 4.02 -1.63
CA TYR A 340 -5.21 4.10 -1.19
C TYR A 340 -4.81 2.85 -0.40
N ILE A 341 -5.63 2.43 0.55
CA ILE A 341 -5.39 1.22 1.35
C ILE A 341 -5.42 -0.02 0.47
N SER A 342 -6.33 -0.09 -0.51
CA SER A 342 -6.39 -1.17 -1.49
C SER A 342 -5.11 -1.26 -2.33
N ILE A 343 -4.57 -0.13 -2.79
CA ILE A 343 -3.26 -0.07 -3.46
C ILE A 343 -2.16 -0.55 -2.51
N CYS A 344 -2.12 -0.08 -1.27
CA CYS A 344 -1.13 -0.50 -0.27
C CYS A 344 -1.16 -2.02 -0.07
N LYS A 345 -2.35 -2.60 0.15
CA LYS A 345 -2.54 -4.06 0.28
C LYS A 345 -2.02 -4.81 -0.93
N THR A 346 -2.32 -4.31 -2.12
CA THR A 346 -1.89 -4.92 -3.39
C THR A 346 -0.36 -4.87 -3.55
N LEU A 347 0.27 -3.70 -3.30
CA LEU A 347 1.71 -3.53 -3.42
C LEU A 347 2.51 -4.36 -2.40
N THR A 348 1.95 -4.57 -1.22
CA THR A 348 2.59 -5.31 -0.12
C THR A 348 2.26 -6.80 -0.11
N GLY A 349 1.37 -7.25 -1.02
CA GLY A 349 0.93 -8.64 -1.10
C GLY A 349 0.13 -9.11 0.11
N TYR A 350 -0.54 -8.18 0.80
CA TYR A 350 -1.32 -8.48 2.00
C TYR A 350 -2.50 -9.42 1.69
N ALA A 351 -2.67 -10.42 2.57
CA ALA A 351 -3.84 -11.28 2.61
C ALA A 351 -4.27 -11.45 4.08
N PRO A 352 -5.57 -11.28 4.38
CA PRO A 352 -6.06 -11.46 5.74
C PRO A 352 -5.91 -12.93 6.17
N PRO A 353 -5.70 -13.20 7.48
CA PRO A 353 -5.59 -14.56 8.00
C PRO A 353 -6.96 -15.28 7.96
N ASP A 354 -6.92 -16.60 8.11
CA ASP A 354 -8.11 -17.40 8.39
C ASP A 354 -8.70 -16.98 9.76
N PRO A 355 -9.98 -16.55 9.82
CA PRO A 355 -10.61 -16.14 11.06
C PRO A 355 -10.64 -17.21 12.15
N GLU A 356 -10.59 -18.50 11.81
CA GLU A 356 -10.54 -19.61 12.76
C GLU A 356 -9.24 -19.63 13.59
N LYS A 357 -8.19 -19.03 13.07
CA LYS A 357 -6.91 -18.89 13.77
C LYS A 357 -6.86 -17.66 14.69
N VAL A 358 -7.81 -16.75 14.56
CA VAL A 358 -7.81 -15.47 15.30
C VAL A 358 -8.66 -15.61 16.56
N GLN A 359 -8.01 -15.52 17.72
CA GLN A 359 -8.64 -15.61 19.02
C GLN A 359 -8.70 -14.24 19.68
N GLY A 360 -9.82 -13.95 20.35
CA GLY A 360 -9.94 -12.79 21.21
C GLY A 360 -9.09 -12.95 22.47
N LEU A 361 -8.38 -11.89 22.85
CA LEU A 361 -7.60 -11.89 24.08
C LEU A 361 -8.48 -11.81 25.34
N TRP A 362 -9.63 -11.20 25.21
CA TRP A 362 -10.63 -11.01 26.29
C TRP A 362 -11.99 -10.61 25.70
N ASP A 363 -13.03 -10.79 26.51
CA ASP A 363 -14.35 -10.26 26.18
C ASP A 363 -14.36 -8.75 26.43
N ALA A 364 -14.60 -7.95 25.40
CA ALA A 364 -14.55 -6.51 25.50
C ALA A 364 -15.72 -5.97 26.36
N PRO A 365 -15.46 -5.23 27.45
CA PRO A 365 -16.50 -4.60 28.25
C PRO A 365 -17.01 -3.31 27.60
N GLY A 366 -17.66 -3.36 26.46
CA GLY A 366 -18.24 -2.20 25.78
C GLY A 366 -17.24 -1.28 25.10
N GLU A 367 -17.73 -0.15 24.60
CA GLU A 367 -16.90 0.86 23.92
C GLU A 367 -15.98 1.58 24.90
N PRO A 368 -14.71 1.83 24.54
CA PRO A 368 -13.78 2.60 25.35
C PRO A 368 -14.34 4.00 25.66
N ARG A 369 -14.32 4.40 26.93
CA ARG A 369 -14.81 5.71 27.37
C ARG A 369 -13.70 6.69 27.75
N ALA A 370 -12.48 6.24 27.77
CA ALA A 370 -11.27 7.00 28.09
C ALA A 370 -10.24 6.77 26.98
N PRO A 371 -9.22 7.65 26.85
CA PRO A 371 -8.16 7.44 25.85
C PRO A 371 -7.52 6.06 25.91
N LEU A 372 -7.35 5.49 27.13
CA LEU A 372 -6.89 4.12 27.37
C LEU A 372 -7.82 3.41 28.38
N THR A 373 -8.45 2.34 27.93
CA THR A 373 -9.31 1.51 28.77
C THR A 373 -8.59 0.21 29.12
N GLN A 374 -8.47 -0.09 30.41
CA GLN A 374 -7.92 -1.38 30.86
C GLN A 374 -8.91 -2.50 30.53
N MET A 375 -8.43 -3.50 29.79
CA MET A 375 -9.23 -4.62 29.29
C MET A 375 -9.06 -5.88 30.15
N GLY A 376 -7.93 -6.03 30.81
CA GLY A 376 -7.60 -7.20 31.61
C GLY A 376 -6.10 -7.38 31.79
N PHE A 377 -5.70 -8.62 31.97
CA PHE A 377 -4.29 -9.02 32.17
C PHE A 377 -3.92 -10.10 31.15
N PHE A 378 -2.67 -10.05 30.70
CA PHE A 378 -2.09 -11.07 29.85
C PHE A 378 -0.78 -11.55 30.47
N ARG A 379 -0.67 -12.86 30.74
CA ARG A 379 0.52 -13.47 31.32
C ARG A 379 1.30 -14.24 30.27
N PHE A 380 2.61 -14.02 30.25
CA PHE A 380 3.54 -14.76 29.40
C PHE A 380 4.85 -15.02 30.14
N GLY A 381 5.11 -16.29 30.46
CA GLY A 381 6.24 -16.69 31.30
C GLY A 381 6.19 -15.97 32.65
N GLU A 382 7.27 -15.28 33.03
CA GLU A 382 7.34 -14.48 34.25
C GLU A 382 6.72 -13.07 34.13
N LEU A 383 6.36 -12.64 32.93
CA LEU A 383 5.78 -11.33 32.66
C LEU A 383 4.27 -11.33 32.87
N GLU A 384 3.76 -10.28 33.52
CA GLU A 384 2.33 -10.07 33.71
C GLU A 384 1.94 -8.67 33.24
N PHE A 385 1.33 -8.61 32.06
CA PHE A 385 0.93 -7.35 31.43
C PHE A 385 -0.48 -6.94 31.82
N GLU A 386 -0.63 -5.69 32.28
CA GLU A 386 -1.91 -5.03 32.17
C GLU A 386 -2.15 -4.68 30.69
N VAL A 387 -3.34 -5.01 30.22
CA VAL A 387 -3.71 -4.84 28.83
C VAL A 387 -4.65 -3.66 28.71
N TYR A 388 -4.28 -2.72 27.85
CA TYR A 388 -5.08 -1.53 27.56
C TYR A 388 -5.48 -1.50 26.11
N GLN A 389 -6.65 -0.93 25.83
CA GLN A 389 -7.12 -0.64 24.48
C GLN A 389 -7.27 0.86 24.31
N GLY A 390 -6.73 1.39 23.20
CA GLY A 390 -6.94 2.75 22.75
C GLY A 390 -8.40 3.00 22.31
N ALA A 391 -8.84 4.24 22.38
CA ALA A 391 -10.19 4.65 21.98
C ALA A 391 -10.34 4.76 20.43
N GLY A 392 -9.27 4.49 19.68
CA GLY A 392 -9.25 4.50 18.20
C GLY A 392 -8.59 5.72 17.60
N GLY A 393 -7.68 6.36 18.31
CA GLY A 393 -6.92 7.49 17.81
C GLY A 393 -6.05 7.10 16.62
N HIS A 394 -5.21 6.06 16.78
CA HIS A 394 -4.50 5.48 15.65
C HIS A 394 -5.41 4.55 14.86
N LEU A 395 -5.80 3.43 15.44
CA LEU A 395 -6.77 2.51 14.85
C LEU A 395 -7.66 1.89 15.94
N ALA A 396 -8.92 1.65 15.60
CA ALA A 396 -9.87 1.03 16.53
C ALA A 396 -9.39 -0.38 16.95
N GLY A 397 -9.36 -0.63 18.24
CA GLY A 397 -8.94 -1.90 18.82
C GLY A 397 -7.44 -2.02 19.08
N GLU A 398 -6.67 -0.97 18.93
CA GLU A 398 -5.24 -1.01 19.20
C GLU A 398 -4.95 -1.30 20.66
N THR A 399 -4.02 -2.23 20.87
CA THR A 399 -3.69 -2.84 22.18
C THR A 399 -2.33 -2.37 22.66
N VAL A 400 -2.27 -1.98 23.93
CA VAL A 400 -1.03 -1.65 24.66
C VAL A 400 -0.85 -2.63 25.82
N LEU A 401 0.35 -3.18 25.97
CA LEU A 401 0.72 -4.08 27.04
C LEU A 401 1.72 -3.39 27.96
N ILE A 402 1.48 -3.38 29.29
CA ILE A 402 2.37 -2.77 30.26
C ILE A 402 2.62 -3.75 31.42
N ASP A 403 3.87 -4.16 31.60
CA ASP A 403 4.33 -4.89 32.80
C ASP A 403 5.00 -3.90 33.78
N PHE A 404 4.30 -3.61 34.88
CA PHE A 404 4.75 -2.67 35.87
C PHE A 404 5.85 -3.25 36.79
N ALA A 405 5.91 -4.56 36.93
CA ALA A 405 6.91 -5.21 37.75
C ALA A 405 8.31 -5.15 37.13
N HIS A 406 8.35 -5.29 35.79
CA HIS A 406 9.60 -5.32 35.04
C HIS A 406 9.86 -4.03 34.23
N HIS A 407 8.96 -3.05 34.32
CA HIS A 407 9.04 -1.76 33.60
C HIS A 407 9.17 -1.93 32.09
N VAL A 408 8.32 -2.76 31.51
CA VAL A 408 8.28 -3.07 30.07
C VAL A 408 6.94 -2.69 29.48
N ALA A 409 6.95 -2.01 28.32
CA ALA A 409 5.73 -1.69 27.60
C ALA A 409 5.86 -1.97 26.10
N PHE A 410 4.78 -2.55 25.51
CA PHE A 410 4.58 -2.68 24.07
C PHE A 410 3.42 -1.78 23.68
N THR A 411 3.66 -0.82 22.78
CA THR A 411 2.77 0.35 22.59
C THR A 411 2.18 0.46 21.19
N GLY A 412 2.42 -0.52 20.33
CA GLY A 412 1.93 -0.47 18.95
C GLY A 412 2.38 0.82 18.26
N ASP A 413 1.46 1.45 17.55
CA ASP A 413 1.65 2.71 16.84
C ASP A 413 1.19 3.93 17.64
N ILE A 414 0.45 3.75 18.76
CA ILE A 414 0.09 4.87 19.64
C ILE A 414 1.35 5.61 20.10
N TYR A 415 2.42 4.87 20.44
CA TYR A 415 3.71 5.46 20.76
C TYR A 415 4.84 4.76 20.02
N VAL A 416 5.48 5.48 19.09
CA VAL A 416 6.62 5.02 18.30
C VAL A 416 7.85 5.89 18.55
N ASN A 417 9.06 5.31 18.42
CA ASN A 417 10.31 6.04 18.58
C ASN A 417 10.86 6.52 17.23
N VAL A 418 10.26 7.56 16.68
CA VAL A 418 10.65 8.11 15.36
C VAL A 418 12.13 8.53 15.29
N HIS A 419 12.71 9.00 16.39
CA HIS A 419 14.12 9.38 16.46
C HIS A 419 15.07 8.17 16.45
N GLY A 420 14.54 6.99 16.74
CA GLY A 420 15.29 5.74 16.71
C GLY A 420 15.23 4.98 15.40
N MET A 421 14.53 5.49 14.40
CA MET A 421 14.41 4.86 13.08
C MET A 421 15.75 4.78 12.36
N THR A 422 15.95 3.73 11.55
CA THR A 422 17.05 3.66 10.59
C THR A 422 16.84 4.68 9.48
N ARG A 423 17.86 4.88 8.64
CA ARG A 423 17.76 5.78 7.48
C ARG A 423 16.68 5.29 6.51
N GLU A 424 16.60 3.98 6.29
CA GLU A 424 15.62 3.33 5.41
C GLU A 424 14.21 3.49 5.97
N GLN A 425 14.00 3.21 7.26
CA GLN A 425 12.71 3.42 7.94
C GLN A 425 12.28 4.89 7.87
N SER A 426 13.20 5.83 8.09
CA SER A 426 12.90 7.25 7.99
C SER A 426 12.50 7.67 6.58
N ALA A 427 13.17 7.13 5.55
CA ALA A 427 12.82 7.39 4.15
C ALA A 427 11.45 6.80 3.80
N TYR A 428 11.17 5.56 4.20
CA TYR A 428 9.88 4.90 4.04
C TYR A 428 8.75 5.71 4.71
N ASN A 429 8.96 6.15 5.95
CA ASN A 429 7.95 6.85 6.74
C ASN A 429 7.52 8.22 6.15
N GLN A 430 8.28 8.76 5.19
CA GLN A 430 7.88 9.97 4.44
C GLN A 430 6.77 9.69 3.42
N TYR A 431 6.68 8.48 2.89
CA TYR A 431 5.73 8.11 1.83
C TYR A 431 4.55 7.28 2.33
N ALA A 432 4.73 6.52 3.40
CA ALA A 432 3.66 5.71 4.00
C ALA A 432 2.37 6.53 4.27
N PRO A 433 2.45 7.78 4.82
CA PRO A 433 1.24 8.59 5.06
C PRO A 433 0.42 8.89 3.81
N VAL A 434 0.99 8.89 2.62
CA VAL A 434 0.25 9.12 1.38
C VAL A 434 -0.69 7.96 1.09
N LEU A 435 -0.22 6.72 1.27
CA LEU A 435 -1.02 5.51 1.07
C LEU A 435 -1.97 5.21 2.23
N MET A 436 -1.63 5.67 3.42
CA MET A 436 -2.50 5.56 4.59
C MET A 436 -3.49 6.72 4.68
N THR A 437 -3.32 7.79 3.87
CA THR A 437 -4.06 9.07 3.85
C THR A 437 -4.00 9.87 5.15
N SER A 438 -3.80 9.22 6.26
CA SER A 438 -3.41 9.69 7.58
C SER A 438 -2.84 8.49 8.32
N VAL A 439 -1.74 8.64 9.01
CA VAL A 439 -1.20 7.58 9.89
C VAL A 439 -2.22 7.28 10.98
N ASP A 440 -2.73 8.32 11.63
CA ASP A 440 -3.75 8.20 12.67
C ASP A 440 -5.17 8.42 12.10
N THR A 441 -6.14 7.64 12.56
CA THR A 441 -7.56 7.84 12.24
C THR A 441 -8.07 9.14 12.84
N ASP A 442 -7.67 9.45 14.08
CA ASP A 442 -7.86 10.72 14.77
C ASP A 442 -6.55 11.15 15.45
N PRO A 443 -5.76 12.04 14.83
CA PRO A 443 -4.46 12.46 15.38
C PRO A 443 -4.55 13.15 16.75
N ALA A 444 -5.66 13.84 17.03
CA ALA A 444 -5.86 14.51 18.32
C ALA A 444 -6.08 13.49 19.43
N LEU A 445 -6.95 12.51 19.19
CA LEU A 445 -7.22 11.41 20.08
C LEU A 445 -5.97 10.52 20.28
N CYS A 446 -5.24 10.18 19.22
CA CYS A 446 -3.99 9.43 19.31
C CYS A 446 -2.94 10.16 20.18
N ALA A 447 -2.86 11.49 20.08
CA ALA A 447 -2.00 12.28 20.96
C ALA A 447 -2.47 12.23 22.44
N GLU A 448 -3.77 12.12 22.71
CA GLU A 448 -4.30 11.90 24.06
C GLU A 448 -3.99 10.50 24.57
N GLU A 449 -4.17 9.49 23.74
CA GLU A 449 -3.80 8.09 24.07
C GLU A 449 -2.32 7.98 24.42
N ARG A 450 -1.46 8.62 23.61
CA ARG A 450 0.00 8.67 23.86
C ARG A 450 0.33 9.32 25.21
N ARG A 451 -0.32 10.44 25.53
CA ARG A 451 -0.16 11.08 26.84
C ARG A 451 -0.62 10.17 27.98
N ALA A 452 -1.74 9.47 27.79
CA ALA A 452 -2.29 8.55 28.77
C ALA A 452 -1.36 7.36 29.02
N ILE A 453 -0.70 6.81 27.99
CA ILE A 453 0.36 5.79 28.17
C ILE A 453 1.46 6.35 29.07
N MET A 454 2.03 7.51 28.71
CA MET A 454 3.16 8.08 29.43
C MET A 454 2.81 8.43 30.89
N GLN A 455 1.57 8.84 31.16
CA GLN A 455 1.10 9.12 32.53
C GLN A 455 0.90 7.85 33.37
N ARG A 456 0.62 6.69 32.73
CA ARG A 456 0.48 5.43 33.46
C ARG A 456 1.81 4.81 33.85
N LEU A 457 2.89 5.11 33.11
CA LEU A 457 4.20 4.60 33.46
C LEU A 457 4.63 5.14 34.81
N GLY A 458 4.84 4.23 35.77
CA GLY A 458 5.29 4.57 37.13
C GLY A 458 6.76 4.99 37.15
N VAL A 459 7.22 5.42 38.34
CA VAL A 459 8.62 5.79 38.57
C VAL A 459 9.53 4.59 38.30
N GLY A 460 10.60 4.80 37.55
CA GLY A 460 11.57 3.77 37.23
C GLY A 460 12.14 3.87 35.80
N PRO A 461 13.07 2.99 35.47
CA PRO A 461 13.65 2.86 34.13
C PRO A 461 12.75 1.97 33.27
N TRP A 462 12.03 2.55 32.36
CA TRP A 462 11.14 1.82 31.43
C TRP A 462 11.84 1.46 30.12
N GLN A 463 11.56 0.26 29.64
CA GLN A 463 11.85 -0.17 28.27
C GLN A 463 10.56 -0.17 27.46
N ILE A 464 10.45 0.74 26.48
CA ILE A 464 9.26 0.89 25.65
C ILE A 464 9.58 0.40 24.24
N PHE A 465 8.78 -0.54 23.73
CA PHE A 465 8.86 -1.13 22.41
C PHE A 465 7.63 -0.68 21.60
N GLY A 466 7.81 0.31 20.73
CA GLY A 466 6.81 0.69 19.76
C GLY A 466 6.90 -0.17 18.49
N ALA A 467 5.89 -0.10 17.65
CA ALA A 467 5.89 -0.89 16.42
C ALA A 467 6.77 -0.29 15.32
N HIS A 468 7.32 0.90 15.49
CA HIS A 468 8.29 1.50 14.57
C HIS A 468 9.46 2.12 15.33
N GLY A 469 10.67 1.96 14.75
CA GLY A 469 11.91 2.45 15.32
C GLY A 469 12.42 1.61 16.49
N MET A 470 13.57 1.98 17.04
CA MET A 470 14.22 1.23 18.11
C MET A 470 13.49 1.36 19.44
N LYS A 471 13.78 0.42 20.35
CA LYS A 471 13.40 0.52 21.77
C LYS A 471 13.73 1.91 22.34
N LYS A 472 12.83 2.44 23.13
CA LYS A 472 13.04 3.67 23.91
C LYS A 472 13.31 3.34 25.37
N ASP A 473 14.47 3.76 25.88
CA ASP A 473 14.70 3.84 27.31
C ASP A 473 14.11 5.15 27.84
N TYR A 474 13.25 5.05 28.84
CA TYR A 474 12.54 6.17 29.40
C TYR A 474 12.62 6.14 30.91
N GLN A 475 13.13 7.22 31.50
CA GLN A 475 13.28 7.35 32.93
C GLN A 475 12.19 8.26 33.51
N VAL A 476 11.33 7.69 34.34
CA VAL A 476 10.38 8.48 35.13
C VAL A 476 11.02 8.73 36.51
N ALA A 477 11.26 9.98 36.82
CA ALA A 477 11.81 10.41 38.09
C ALA A 477 10.67 10.80 39.07
N LEU A 478 10.91 10.66 40.35
CA LEU A 478 10.04 11.28 41.37
C LEU A 478 10.15 12.81 41.19
N GLU A 479 9.01 13.47 41.03
CA GLU A 479 8.96 14.93 41.16
C GLU A 479 9.39 15.27 42.62
N LYS A 480 10.40 16.13 42.76
CA LYS A 480 10.93 16.56 44.07
C LYS A 480 10.02 17.60 44.69
#